data_7eeda6b8da62fa3d66da2d61acc56956
#
_entry.id   7eeda6b8da62fa3d66da2d61acc56956
#
_cell.length_a   1.000
_cell.length_b   1.000
_cell.length_c   1.000
_cell.angle_alpha   90.00
_cell.angle_beta   90.00
_cell.angle_gamma   90.00
#
_symmetry.space_group_name_H-M   'P 1'
#
loop_
_entity.id
_entity.type
_entity.pdbx_description
1 polymer ?
#
loop_
_entity_poly.entity_id
_entity_poly.type
_entity_poly.pdbx_seq_one_letter_code
_entity_poly.pdbx_strand_id
1 'polypeptide(L)'
;MSRKLALPVFLLAAVLCAVWSFIEAKQPTPASLREQLIDALDSADAVSYQPDRLDSNHAEGIVTDAKYVEEICALLRRIEPAEGVEWPAGEEQYLFSKASFVLLSGHGSEELTTADGTAETPRCYILNDRGNDRTLLFVHNGSRSYENKDFRLIGALPFTGLDYTIAMDQKLQSRTGSE
;
A
#
# COMPACT_ATOMS: atom_id res chain seq x y z
N MET A 1 -13.76 1.22 -49.60
CA MET A 1 -12.45 1.07 -48.91
C MET A 1 -11.69 -0.06 -49.56
N SER A 2 -10.49 0.23 -50.06
CA SER A 2 -9.69 -0.74 -50.85
C SER A 2 -9.26 -1.91 -49.94
N ARG A 3 -9.51 -3.16 -50.36
CA ARG A 3 -9.07 -4.41 -49.67
C ARG A 3 -7.59 -4.43 -49.33
N LYS A 4 -6.76 -3.61 -49.99
CA LYS A 4 -5.30 -3.50 -49.76
C LYS A 4 -4.91 -2.78 -48.44
N LEU A 5 -5.82 -2.00 -47.85
CA LEU A 5 -5.58 -1.29 -46.59
C LEU A 5 -6.10 -2.03 -45.35
N ALA A 6 -7.01 -2.99 -45.55
CA ALA A 6 -7.60 -3.70 -44.41
C ALA A 6 -6.62 -4.64 -43.71
N LEU A 7 -5.76 -5.34 -44.46
CA LEU A 7 -4.78 -6.30 -43.88
C LEU A 7 -3.77 -5.66 -42.92
N PRO A 8 -3.09 -4.54 -43.28
CA PRO A 8 -2.13 -3.91 -42.38
C PRO A 8 -2.81 -3.29 -41.14
N VAL A 9 -4.05 -2.81 -41.23
CA VAL A 9 -4.80 -2.30 -40.08
C VAL A 9 -5.16 -3.42 -39.12
N PHE A 10 -5.59 -4.59 -39.61
CA PHE A 10 -5.85 -5.77 -38.77
C PHE A 10 -4.60 -6.28 -38.08
N LEU A 11 -3.46 -6.34 -38.78
CA LEU A 11 -2.17 -6.73 -38.20
C LEU A 11 -1.73 -5.76 -37.10
N LEU A 12 -1.85 -4.48 -37.33
CA LEU A 12 -1.52 -3.46 -36.32
C LEU A 12 -2.40 -3.57 -35.07
N ALA A 13 -3.71 -3.75 -35.26
CA ALA A 13 -4.63 -3.95 -34.15
C ALA A 13 -4.32 -5.23 -33.36
N ALA A 14 -4.00 -6.34 -34.04
CA ALA A 14 -3.61 -7.59 -33.38
C ALA A 14 -2.31 -7.43 -32.57
N VAL A 15 -1.32 -6.74 -33.10
CA VAL A 15 -0.06 -6.46 -32.40
C VAL A 15 -0.31 -5.56 -31.18
N LEU A 16 -1.14 -4.52 -31.29
CA LEU A 16 -1.50 -3.65 -30.18
C LEU A 16 -2.26 -4.41 -29.09
N CYS A 17 -3.20 -5.28 -29.47
CA CYS A 17 -3.90 -6.14 -28.52
C CYS A 17 -2.95 -7.11 -27.81
N ALA A 18 -2.01 -7.73 -28.52
CA ALA A 18 -1.02 -8.64 -27.96
C ALA A 18 -0.07 -7.90 -26.98
N VAL A 19 0.40 -6.71 -27.36
CA VAL A 19 1.24 -5.88 -26.49
C VAL A 19 0.46 -5.44 -25.24
N TRP A 20 -0.80 -5.04 -25.41
CA TRP A 20 -1.65 -4.67 -24.26
C TRP A 20 -1.87 -5.84 -23.31
N SER A 21 -2.22 -7.01 -23.84
CA SER A 21 -2.39 -8.23 -23.03
C SER A 21 -1.09 -8.64 -22.32
N PHE A 22 0.05 -8.43 -22.95
CA PHE A 22 1.36 -8.71 -22.35
C PHE A 22 1.72 -7.72 -21.23
N ILE A 23 1.33 -6.45 -21.35
CA ILE A 23 1.51 -5.43 -20.31
C ILE A 23 0.60 -5.74 -19.12
N GLU A 24 -0.68 -6.07 -19.35
CA GLU A 24 -1.61 -6.46 -18.29
C GLU A 24 -1.15 -7.72 -17.55
N ALA A 25 -0.66 -8.73 -18.28
CA ALA A 25 -0.16 -9.97 -17.68
C ALA A 25 1.10 -9.79 -16.80
N LYS A 26 1.83 -8.67 -16.95
CA LYS A 26 2.99 -8.32 -16.12
C LYS A 26 2.65 -7.51 -14.88
N GLN A 27 1.41 -7.03 -14.76
CA GLN A 27 1.04 -6.30 -13.56
C GLN A 27 0.88 -7.26 -12.37
N PRO A 28 1.46 -6.93 -11.20
CA PRO A 28 1.35 -7.79 -10.03
C PRO A 28 -0.12 -7.97 -9.64
N THR A 29 -0.51 -9.19 -9.31
CA THR A 29 -1.86 -9.49 -8.84
C THR A 29 -2.04 -9.05 -7.39
N PRO A 30 -3.27 -8.83 -6.89
CA PRO A 30 -3.51 -8.58 -5.47
C PRO A 30 -2.92 -9.65 -4.56
N ALA A 31 -2.98 -10.92 -4.97
CA ALA A 31 -2.38 -12.02 -4.23
C ALA A 31 -0.85 -11.91 -4.15
N SER A 32 -0.17 -11.64 -5.28
CA SER A 32 1.28 -11.48 -5.28
C SER A 32 1.75 -10.23 -4.51
N LEU A 33 0.97 -9.15 -4.52
CA LEU A 33 1.27 -7.96 -3.70
C LEU A 33 1.10 -8.25 -2.20
N ARG A 34 0.10 -9.05 -1.83
CA ARG A 34 -0.07 -9.49 -0.45
C ARG A 34 1.07 -10.41 0.00
N GLU A 35 1.50 -11.35 -0.84
CA GLU A 35 2.67 -12.18 -0.57
C GLU A 35 3.93 -11.34 -0.38
N GLN A 36 4.20 -10.36 -1.25
CA GLN A 36 5.31 -9.42 -1.10
C GLN A 36 5.24 -8.66 0.24
N LEU A 37 4.04 -8.23 0.65
CA LEU A 37 3.87 -7.58 1.96
C LEU A 37 4.23 -8.55 3.09
N ILE A 38 3.76 -9.80 3.05
CA ILE A 38 4.03 -10.79 4.08
C ILE A 38 5.53 -11.12 4.14
N ASP A 39 6.16 -11.33 3.00
CA ASP A 39 7.61 -11.63 2.91
C ASP A 39 8.46 -10.48 3.48
N ALA A 40 8.05 -9.24 3.22
CA ALA A 40 8.75 -8.06 3.73
C ALA A 40 8.65 -7.87 5.25
N LEU A 41 7.65 -8.48 5.93
CA LEU A 41 7.49 -8.36 7.38
C LEU A 41 8.66 -8.96 8.17
N ASP A 42 9.38 -9.92 7.58
CA ASP A 42 10.49 -10.60 8.27
C ASP A 42 11.81 -9.81 8.15
N SER A 43 11.92 -8.91 7.17
CA SER A 43 13.09 -8.07 6.93
C SER A 43 12.89 -6.61 7.37
N ALA A 44 11.66 -6.21 7.67
CA ALA A 44 11.36 -4.84 8.03
C ALA A 44 11.97 -4.45 9.38
N ASP A 45 12.76 -3.39 9.40
CA ASP A 45 13.33 -2.79 10.60
C ASP A 45 12.78 -1.37 10.87
N ALA A 46 11.99 -0.85 9.93
CA ALA A 46 11.29 0.42 10.10
C ALA A 46 9.95 0.46 9.34
N VAL A 47 9.07 1.35 9.78
CA VAL A 47 7.78 1.63 9.13
C VAL A 47 7.67 3.13 8.85
N SER A 48 7.73 3.51 7.58
CA SER A 48 7.43 4.90 7.18
C SER A 48 5.92 5.08 7.14
N TYR A 49 5.42 6.08 7.83
CA TYR A 49 3.99 6.36 7.97
C TYR A 49 3.64 7.75 7.46
N GLN A 50 2.55 7.85 6.74
CA GLN A 50 1.93 9.09 6.31
C GLN A 50 0.47 9.08 6.80
N PRO A 51 0.06 10.05 7.64
CA PRO A 51 -1.30 10.13 8.15
C PRO A 51 -2.31 10.49 7.05
N ASP A 52 -3.60 10.30 7.33
CA ASP A 52 -4.67 10.85 6.50
C ASP A 52 -4.48 12.37 6.38
N ARG A 53 -4.55 12.89 5.17
CA ARG A 53 -4.37 14.34 4.90
C ARG A 53 -5.39 15.22 5.63
N LEU A 54 -6.51 14.65 6.03
CA LEU A 54 -7.53 15.34 6.80
C LEU A 54 -7.30 15.25 8.31
N ASP A 55 -6.33 14.44 8.76
CA ASP A 55 -5.98 14.30 10.16
C ASP A 55 -4.83 15.24 10.52
N SER A 56 -5.17 16.36 11.12
CA SER A 56 -4.18 17.34 11.61
C SER A 56 -3.51 16.95 12.94
N ASN A 57 -3.90 15.84 13.56
CA ASN A 57 -3.41 15.45 14.89
C ASN A 57 -2.16 14.56 14.81
N HIS A 58 -1.87 13.99 13.64
CA HIS A 58 -0.75 13.09 13.43
C HIS A 58 0.22 13.68 12.40
N ALA A 59 1.51 13.47 12.62
CA ALA A 59 2.57 13.88 11.71
C ALA A 59 3.05 12.71 10.87
N GLU A 60 3.57 12.99 9.68
CA GLU A 60 4.36 12.03 8.91
C GLU A 60 5.63 11.69 9.66
N GLY A 61 6.09 10.43 9.59
CA GLY A 61 7.34 10.03 10.21
C GLY A 61 7.65 8.55 10.07
N ILE A 62 8.71 8.13 10.75
CA ILE A 62 9.23 6.77 10.67
C ILE A 62 9.26 6.17 12.08
N VAL A 63 8.73 4.96 12.22
CA VAL A 63 8.84 4.11 13.40
C VAL A 63 10.05 3.21 13.21
N THR A 64 11.03 3.29 14.11
CA THR A 64 12.29 2.51 14.07
C THR A 64 12.56 1.76 15.37
N ASP A 65 11.81 2.02 16.44
CA ASP A 65 11.91 1.23 17.66
C ASP A 65 11.46 -0.20 17.36
N ALA A 66 12.38 -1.15 17.56
CA ALA A 66 12.19 -2.56 17.22
C ALA A 66 10.91 -3.16 17.82
N LYS A 67 10.55 -2.76 19.05
CA LYS A 67 9.33 -3.20 19.73
C LYS A 67 8.08 -2.77 18.96
N TYR A 68 8.00 -1.51 18.56
CA TYR A 68 6.83 -0.99 17.84
C TYR A 68 6.77 -1.52 16.41
N VAL A 69 7.92 -1.66 15.73
CA VAL A 69 7.99 -2.30 14.41
C VAL A 69 7.47 -3.74 14.48
N GLU A 70 7.89 -4.51 15.50
CA GLU A 70 7.43 -5.89 15.69
C GLU A 70 5.91 -5.95 15.97
N GLU A 71 5.37 -5.04 16.79
CA GLU A 71 3.93 -4.95 17.04
C GLU A 71 3.14 -4.67 15.76
N ILE A 72 3.58 -3.70 14.94
CA ILE A 72 2.95 -3.39 13.65
C ILE A 72 3.04 -4.60 12.71
N CYS A 73 4.21 -5.23 12.59
CA CYS A 73 4.40 -6.43 11.75
C CYS A 73 3.51 -7.58 12.22
N ALA A 74 3.34 -7.79 13.52
CA ALA A 74 2.46 -8.82 14.08
C ALA A 74 0.98 -8.57 13.72
N LEU A 75 0.55 -7.31 13.68
CA LEU A 75 -0.80 -6.95 13.21
C LEU A 75 -0.94 -7.21 11.72
N LEU A 76 0.04 -6.82 10.90
CA LEU A 76 0.01 -7.00 9.44
C LEU A 76 0.06 -8.49 9.02
N ARG A 77 0.70 -9.37 9.80
CA ARG A 77 0.67 -10.84 9.56
C ARG A 77 -0.73 -11.44 9.60
N ARG A 78 -1.71 -10.72 10.15
CA ARG A 78 -3.11 -11.15 10.18
C ARG A 78 -3.89 -10.81 8.91
N ILE A 79 -3.21 -10.36 7.85
CA ILE A 79 -3.86 -10.01 6.59
C ILE A 79 -4.47 -11.25 5.93
N GLU A 80 -5.75 -11.14 5.58
CA GLU A 80 -6.52 -12.17 4.91
C GLU A 80 -6.82 -11.76 3.46
N PRO A 81 -7.09 -12.72 2.53
CA PRO A 81 -7.62 -12.41 1.22
C PRO A 81 -8.90 -11.57 1.33
N ALA A 82 -9.03 -10.56 0.50
CA ALA A 82 -10.21 -9.69 0.47
C ALA A 82 -11.17 -10.06 -0.69
N GLU A 83 -11.30 -11.35 -0.99
CA GLU A 83 -12.20 -11.82 -2.04
C GLU A 83 -13.66 -11.52 -1.68
N GLY A 84 -14.40 -10.93 -2.63
CA GLY A 84 -15.81 -10.57 -2.43
C GLY A 84 -16.03 -9.37 -1.50
N VAL A 85 -14.98 -8.66 -1.11
CA VAL A 85 -15.10 -7.42 -0.36
C VAL A 85 -15.56 -6.31 -1.30
N GLU A 86 -16.76 -5.79 -1.04
CA GLU A 86 -17.24 -4.57 -1.71
C GLU A 86 -16.57 -3.34 -1.11
N TRP A 87 -16.39 -2.32 -1.94
CA TRP A 87 -15.93 -1.01 -1.48
C TRP A 87 -16.94 -0.41 -0.51
N PRO A 88 -16.49 0.17 0.62
CA PRO A 88 -17.37 0.90 1.49
C PRO A 88 -18.01 2.07 0.76
N ALA A 89 -19.32 2.16 0.79
CA ALA A 89 -20.05 3.22 0.08
C ALA A 89 -19.60 4.62 0.54
N GLY A 90 -19.29 5.49 -0.41
CA GLY A 90 -18.89 6.87 -0.15
C GLY A 90 -17.39 7.10 0.09
N GLU A 91 -16.58 6.06 0.27
CA GLU A 91 -15.13 6.18 0.52
C GLU A 91 -14.28 6.15 -0.77
N GLU A 92 -14.90 5.89 -1.92
CA GLU A 92 -14.22 5.65 -3.18
C GLU A 92 -13.39 6.84 -3.70
N GLN A 93 -13.73 8.07 -3.30
CA GLN A 93 -13.17 9.26 -3.96
C GLN A 93 -11.83 9.75 -3.38
N TYR A 94 -11.32 9.15 -2.29
CA TYR A 94 -10.22 9.77 -1.54
C TYR A 94 -9.15 8.82 -1.03
N LEU A 95 -8.97 7.64 -1.61
CA LEU A 95 -7.94 6.69 -1.14
C LEU A 95 -6.53 7.30 -1.06
N PHE A 96 -6.16 8.14 -2.02
CA PHE A 96 -4.86 8.79 -2.02
C PHE A 96 -4.65 9.79 -0.86
N SER A 97 -5.73 10.20 -0.20
CA SER A 97 -5.66 11.08 0.99
C SER A 97 -5.63 10.31 2.29
N LYS A 98 -5.92 9.00 2.28
CA LYS A 98 -5.94 8.15 3.46
C LYS A 98 -4.55 7.89 4.01
N ALA A 99 -4.50 7.50 5.27
CA ALA A 99 -3.27 7.06 5.91
C ALA A 99 -2.60 5.96 5.09
N SER A 100 -1.28 5.96 5.07
CA SER A 100 -0.50 4.98 4.31
C SER A 100 0.82 4.67 4.98
N PHE A 101 1.39 3.50 4.69
CA PHE A 101 2.70 3.09 5.19
C PHE A 101 3.54 2.40 4.12
N VAL A 102 4.84 2.32 4.38
CA VAL A 102 5.81 1.52 3.63
C VAL A 102 6.67 0.79 4.65
N LEU A 103 6.91 -0.49 4.45
CA LEU A 103 7.92 -1.23 5.20
C LEU A 103 9.30 -0.94 4.62
N LEU A 104 10.26 -0.73 5.48
CA LEU A 104 11.63 -0.41 5.11
C LEU A 104 12.59 -1.42 5.74
N SER A 105 13.72 -1.69 5.09
CA SER A 105 14.82 -2.46 5.63
C SER A 105 16.14 -1.73 5.51
N GLY A 106 17.13 -2.12 6.31
CA GLY A 106 18.48 -1.54 6.27
C GLY A 106 18.57 -0.15 6.87
N HIS A 107 17.65 0.25 7.76
CA HIS A 107 17.76 1.46 8.55
C HIS A 107 18.85 1.26 9.63
N GLY A 108 20.05 1.73 9.34
CA GLY A 108 21.08 1.86 10.38
C GLY A 108 20.66 2.86 11.44
N SER A 109 20.96 2.56 12.70
CA SER A 109 20.52 3.31 13.88
C SER A 109 21.06 4.75 14.01
N GLU A 110 21.76 5.30 13.04
CA GLU A 110 22.53 6.54 13.24
C GLU A 110 22.14 7.77 12.39
N GLU A 111 21.28 7.70 11.37
CA GLU A 111 20.87 8.93 10.64
C GLU A 111 19.40 8.90 10.18
N LEU A 112 18.52 9.36 11.03
CA LEU A 112 17.06 9.45 10.83
C LEU A 112 16.59 10.74 10.14
N THR A 113 17.37 11.36 9.28
CA THR A 113 16.96 12.61 8.62
C THR A 113 16.58 12.48 7.15
N THR A 114 16.84 11.35 6.53
CA THR A 114 16.40 11.07 5.14
C THR A 114 15.91 9.64 5.03
N ALA A 115 14.92 9.39 4.16
CA ALA A 115 14.34 8.08 3.92
C ALA A 115 15.32 7.20 3.12
N ASP A 116 16.52 6.94 3.63
CA ASP A 116 17.57 6.18 2.95
C ASP A 116 17.44 4.66 3.11
N GLY A 117 16.37 4.17 3.74
CA GLY A 117 16.06 2.75 3.76
C GLY A 117 15.55 2.25 2.39
N THR A 118 15.86 1.00 2.07
CA THR A 118 15.28 0.35 0.90
C THR A 118 13.82 0.04 1.20
N ALA A 119 12.90 0.53 0.34
CA ALA A 119 11.50 0.18 0.44
C ALA A 119 11.31 -1.29 0.08
N GLU A 120 10.89 -2.10 1.05
CA GLU A 120 10.59 -3.53 0.86
C GLU A 120 9.22 -3.75 0.23
N THR A 121 8.32 -2.79 0.41
CA THR A 121 6.96 -2.87 -0.14
C THR A 121 6.58 -1.62 -0.91
N PRO A 122 5.65 -1.72 -1.86
CA PRO A 122 4.96 -0.55 -2.35
C PRO A 122 4.19 0.11 -1.20
N ARG A 123 3.86 1.40 -1.36
CA ARG A 123 3.05 2.13 -0.39
C ARG A 123 1.67 1.51 -0.24
N CYS A 124 1.34 1.10 0.98
CA CYS A 124 0.05 0.53 1.34
C CYS A 124 -0.85 1.63 1.92
N TYR A 125 -2.04 1.79 1.38
CA TYR A 125 -3.06 2.72 1.83
C TYR A 125 -4.06 2.02 2.74
N ILE A 126 -4.46 2.68 3.81
CA ILE A 126 -5.28 2.12 4.88
C ILE A 126 -6.70 2.70 4.78
N LEU A 127 -7.70 1.85 4.69
CA LEU A 127 -9.11 2.24 4.77
C LEU A 127 -9.81 1.45 5.86
N ASN A 128 -10.29 2.15 6.89
CA ASN A 128 -11.07 1.53 7.97
C ASN A 128 -12.53 1.36 7.54
N ASP A 129 -12.94 0.12 7.29
CA ASP A 129 -14.33 -0.27 7.06
C ASP A 129 -15.02 -0.54 8.40
N ARG A 130 -15.49 0.54 9.04
CA ARG A 130 -16.11 0.50 10.37
C ARG A 130 -17.40 -0.28 10.38
N GLY A 131 -18.09 -0.42 9.24
CA GLY A 131 -19.35 -1.17 9.15
C GLY A 131 -19.14 -2.68 9.31
N ASN A 132 -17.96 -3.17 8.97
CA ASN A 132 -17.57 -4.59 9.03
C ASN A 132 -16.41 -4.86 10.01
N ASP A 133 -16.04 -3.87 10.82
CA ASP A 133 -14.96 -3.93 11.83
C ASP A 133 -13.64 -4.50 11.27
N ARG A 134 -13.21 -3.96 10.12
CA ARG A 134 -12.01 -4.41 9.42
C ARG A 134 -11.24 -3.24 8.82
N THR A 135 -9.96 -3.45 8.58
CA THR A 135 -9.09 -2.54 7.83
C THR A 135 -8.80 -3.12 6.45
N LEU A 136 -9.06 -2.37 5.40
CA LEU A 136 -8.74 -2.72 4.02
C LEU A 136 -7.40 -2.11 3.63
N LEU A 137 -6.54 -2.92 2.99
CA LEU A 137 -5.22 -2.49 2.52
C LEU A 137 -5.20 -2.44 0.99
N PHE A 138 -4.79 -1.29 0.48
CA PHE A 138 -4.70 -1.02 -0.96
C PHE A 138 -3.29 -0.64 -1.36
N VAL A 139 -2.94 -0.95 -2.60
CA VAL A 139 -1.69 -0.53 -3.24
C VAL A 139 -2.02 0.19 -4.54
N HIS A 140 -1.33 1.31 -4.79
CA HIS A 140 -1.44 2.04 -6.05
C HIS A 140 -0.69 1.31 -7.16
N ASN A 141 -1.29 1.20 -8.35
CA ASN A 141 -0.75 0.43 -9.48
C ASN A 141 0.41 1.12 -10.24
N GLY A 142 0.87 2.29 -9.75
CA GLY A 142 1.95 3.07 -10.37
C GLY A 142 1.49 3.92 -11.56
N SER A 143 0.18 4.04 -11.83
CA SER A 143 -0.33 4.93 -12.86
C SER A 143 -0.04 6.39 -12.52
N ARG A 144 -0.14 7.29 -13.52
CA ARG A 144 0.04 8.74 -13.28
C ARG A 144 -1.20 9.40 -12.67
N SER A 145 -2.34 8.72 -12.68
CA SER A 145 -3.57 9.17 -12.03
C SER A 145 -3.71 8.54 -10.66
N TYR A 146 -4.51 9.15 -9.80
CA TYR A 146 -4.82 8.67 -8.45
C TYR A 146 -6.34 8.47 -8.32
N GLU A 147 -6.95 7.93 -9.38
CA GLU A 147 -8.36 7.53 -9.34
C GLU A 147 -8.48 6.16 -8.64
N ASN A 148 -9.64 5.83 -8.13
CA ASN A 148 -9.85 4.58 -7.40
C ASN A 148 -9.52 3.32 -8.20
N LYS A 149 -9.74 3.33 -9.52
CA LYS A 149 -9.34 2.24 -10.43
C LYS A 149 -7.84 1.96 -10.43
N ASP A 150 -7.04 2.92 -9.95
CA ASP A 150 -5.58 2.82 -9.87
C ASP A 150 -5.12 2.17 -8.56
N PHE A 151 -6.04 1.92 -7.64
CA PHE A 151 -5.77 1.22 -6.39
C PHE A 151 -6.28 -0.21 -6.45
N ARG A 152 -5.48 -1.13 -5.93
CA ARG A 152 -5.81 -2.55 -5.83
C ARG A 152 -5.95 -2.95 -4.37
N LEU A 153 -7.08 -3.52 -4.03
CA LEU A 153 -7.29 -4.14 -2.73
C LEU A 153 -6.46 -5.41 -2.65
N ILE A 154 -5.49 -5.45 -1.73
CA ILE A 154 -4.57 -6.59 -1.56
C ILE A 154 -4.99 -7.52 -0.42
N GLY A 155 -5.74 -7.02 0.55
CA GLY A 155 -6.22 -7.83 1.67
C GLY A 155 -6.99 -7.02 2.69
N ALA A 156 -7.50 -7.72 3.70
CA ALA A 156 -8.20 -7.15 4.83
C ALA A 156 -7.59 -7.65 6.16
N LEU A 157 -7.59 -6.78 7.17
CA LEU A 157 -7.25 -7.13 8.55
C LEU A 157 -8.55 -7.28 9.35
N PRO A 158 -8.69 -8.28 10.22
CA PRO A 158 -9.91 -8.53 10.98
C PRO A 158 -10.06 -7.59 12.21
N PHE A 159 -9.73 -6.32 12.03
CA PHE A 159 -9.88 -5.26 13.03
C PHE A 159 -9.77 -3.89 12.36
N THR A 160 -10.19 -2.82 13.03
CA THR A 160 -10.00 -1.42 12.61
C THR A 160 -8.88 -0.73 13.41
N GLY A 161 -8.37 0.40 12.91
CA GLY A 161 -7.47 1.28 13.65
C GLY A 161 -5.99 1.01 13.51
N LEU A 162 -5.55 0.29 12.46
CA LEU A 162 -4.13 0.11 12.16
C LEU A 162 -3.39 1.46 12.02
N ASP A 163 -3.99 2.43 11.34
CA ASP A 163 -3.48 3.78 11.16
C ASP A 163 -3.25 4.49 12.50
N TYR A 164 -4.21 4.36 13.41
CA TYR A 164 -4.09 4.92 14.76
C TYR A 164 -2.96 4.25 15.55
N THR A 165 -2.81 2.93 15.46
CA THR A 165 -1.73 2.19 16.12
C THR A 165 -0.38 2.69 15.66
N ILE A 166 -0.14 2.74 14.34
CA ILE A 166 1.13 3.23 13.78
C ILE A 166 1.43 4.67 14.22
N ALA A 167 0.43 5.56 14.17
CA ALA A 167 0.57 6.94 14.59
C ALA A 167 0.90 7.08 16.08
N MET A 168 0.33 6.24 16.93
CA MET A 168 0.61 6.25 18.38
C MET A 168 2.01 5.72 18.68
N ASP A 169 2.46 4.67 18.02
CA ASP A 169 3.80 4.10 18.19
C ASP A 169 4.87 5.10 17.77
N GLN A 170 4.67 5.80 16.65
CA GLN A 170 5.52 6.91 16.24
C GLN A 170 5.62 8.00 17.30
N LYS A 171 4.48 8.38 17.90
CA LYS A 171 4.44 9.41 18.94
C LYS A 171 5.12 8.96 20.25
N LEU A 172 5.01 7.70 20.61
CA LEU A 172 5.67 7.12 21.77
C LEU A 172 7.19 7.08 21.57
N GLN A 173 7.65 6.61 20.40
CA GLN A 173 9.06 6.61 20.04
C GLN A 173 9.68 8.01 20.14
N SER A 174 9.01 9.05 19.64
CA SER A 174 9.51 10.41 19.67
C SER A 174 9.67 10.98 21.08
N ARG A 175 8.96 10.45 22.09
CA ARG A 175 9.08 10.85 23.50
C ARG A 175 10.23 10.16 24.21
N THR A 176 10.51 8.90 23.89
CA THR A 176 11.59 8.14 24.52
C THR A 176 12.98 8.53 24.00
N GLY A 177 13.08 9.06 22.77
CA GLY A 177 14.33 9.56 22.19
C GLY A 177 14.75 10.96 22.64
N SER A 178 13.97 11.62 23.50
CA SER A 178 14.25 12.99 24.01
C SER A 178 14.72 13.03 25.48
N GLU A 179 15.00 11.88 26.11
CA GLU A 179 15.64 11.73 27.40
C GLU A 179 17.12 11.36 27.25
#